data_71c4997471dbaf2c65eddcea280fbb7d
#
_entry.id   71c4997471dbaf2c65eddcea280fbb7d
#
_cell.length_a   1.000
_cell.length_b   1.000
_cell.length_c   1.000
_cell.angle_alpha   90.00
_cell.angle_beta   90.00
_cell.angle_gamma   90.00
#
_symmetry.space_group_name_H-M   'P 1'
#
loop_
_entity.id
_entity.type
_entity.pdbx_description
1 polymer ?
#
loop_
_entity_poly.entity_id
_entity_poly.type
_entity_poly.pdbx_seq_one_letter_code
_entity_poly.pdbx_strand_id
1 'polypeptide(L)'
;GREALRNNITAAMALAGAVRTTLGPLGQDKLLLDDEGRTMVTNDGVTVLESAKVEHPVAKMLINTSTTQDRIARDGTTSAVLFAAELLQNAWELVLQGVHPSAIGRGYRLAEATCREHFQNLTLDASKELQHRATHTSLAGKIHANMQNRLAGLALEAASAVLMEGPNGPVADPTRVKILTQTGGGM
;
A
#
# COMPACT_ATOMS: atom_id res chain seq x y z
N GLY A 1 -28.41 10.71 6.99
CA GLY A 1 -29.04 10.72 5.68
C GLY A 1 -28.02 10.90 4.55
N ARG A 2 -28.45 11.31 3.36
CA ARG A 2 -27.60 11.47 2.17
C ARG A 2 -26.45 12.43 2.36
N GLU A 3 -26.64 13.49 3.12
CA GLU A 3 -25.59 14.47 3.40
C GLU A 3 -24.41 13.85 4.18
N ALA A 4 -24.71 13.04 5.19
CA ALA A 4 -23.68 12.32 5.95
C ALA A 4 -22.89 11.34 5.06
N LEU A 5 -23.56 10.63 4.15
CA LEU A 5 -22.90 9.76 3.18
C LEU A 5 -21.99 10.56 2.25
N ARG A 6 -22.47 11.66 1.70
CA ARG A 6 -21.67 12.57 0.86
C ARG A 6 -20.42 13.05 1.60
N ASN A 7 -20.57 13.51 2.84
CA ASN A 7 -19.47 14.01 3.65
C ASN A 7 -18.41 12.92 3.90
N ASN A 8 -18.86 11.70 4.22
CA ASN A 8 -17.98 10.55 4.40
C ASN A 8 -17.16 10.23 3.14
N ILE A 9 -17.81 10.26 1.98
CA ILE A 9 -17.16 9.96 0.70
C ILE A 9 -16.20 11.09 0.31
N THR A 10 -16.59 12.34 0.52
CA THR A 10 -15.70 13.50 0.29
C THR A 10 -14.43 13.39 1.13
N ALA A 11 -14.53 13.01 2.40
CA ALA A 11 -13.36 12.80 3.25
C ALA A 11 -12.47 11.65 2.76
N ALA A 12 -13.06 10.54 2.30
CA ALA A 12 -12.33 9.42 1.72
C ALA A 12 -11.58 9.83 0.44
N MET A 13 -12.25 10.57 -0.45
CA MET A 13 -11.65 11.05 -1.71
C MET A 13 -10.55 12.08 -1.48
N ALA A 14 -10.70 12.96 -0.49
CA ALA A 14 -9.66 13.93 -0.12
C ALA A 14 -8.41 13.22 0.37
N LEU A 15 -8.56 12.21 1.23
CA LEU A 15 -7.44 11.41 1.72
C LEU A 15 -6.74 10.63 0.58
N ALA A 16 -7.52 9.98 -0.28
CA ALA A 16 -7.00 9.26 -1.44
C ALA A 16 -6.25 10.21 -2.38
N GLY A 17 -6.75 11.43 -2.60
CA GLY A 17 -6.10 12.47 -3.39
C GLY A 17 -4.71 12.85 -2.87
N ALA A 18 -4.51 12.83 -1.54
CA ALA A 18 -3.22 13.14 -0.94
C ALA A 18 -2.12 12.12 -1.31
N VAL A 19 -2.47 10.85 -1.52
CA VAL A 19 -1.52 9.77 -1.84
C VAL A 19 -1.55 9.30 -3.29
N ARG A 20 -2.52 9.73 -4.10
CA ARG A 20 -2.69 9.29 -5.48
C ARG A 20 -1.43 9.46 -6.33
N THR A 21 -0.72 10.55 -6.14
CA THR A 21 0.48 10.88 -6.93
C THR A 21 1.71 10.09 -6.50
N THR A 22 1.68 9.37 -5.39
CA THR A 22 2.79 8.51 -4.95
C THR A 22 2.73 7.10 -5.55
N LEU A 23 1.64 6.75 -6.25
CA LEU A 23 1.41 5.41 -6.75
C LEU A 23 2.32 5.08 -7.95
N GLY A 24 2.92 3.90 -7.89
CA GLY A 24 3.65 3.28 -9.00
C GLY A 24 5.09 3.76 -9.16
N PRO A 25 5.80 3.23 -10.18
CA PRO A 25 7.24 3.47 -10.37
C PRO A 25 7.59 4.91 -10.78
N LEU A 26 6.60 5.68 -11.21
CA LEU A 26 6.72 7.12 -11.50
C LEU A 26 6.05 7.97 -10.40
N GLY A 27 5.81 7.38 -9.26
CA GLY A 27 5.23 8.07 -8.10
C GLY A 27 6.08 9.26 -7.66
N GLN A 28 5.40 10.35 -7.34
CA GLN A 28 6.03 11.58 -6.89
C GLN A 28 6.26 11.54 -5.38
N ASP A 29 7.40 12.08 -4.96
CA ASP A 29 7.67 12.27 -3.54
C ASP A 29 6.77 13.35 -2.94
N LYS A 30 6.46 13.20 -1.66
CA LYS A 30 5.77 14.18 -0.82
C LYS A 30 6.74 14.80 0.16
N LEU A 31 6.70 16.11 0.27
CA LEU A 31 7.37 16.84 1.34
C LEU A 31 6.40 16.94 2.51
N LEU A 32 6.73 16.30 3.61
CA LEU A 32 5.96 16.33 4.84
C LEU A 32 6.63 17.29 5.84
N LEU A 33 5.80 17.99 6.60
CA LEU A 33 6.24 18.90 7.66
C LEU A 33 5.59 18.45 8.97
N ASP A 34 6.40 18.16 9.98
CA ASP A 34 5.90 17.80 11.31
C ASP A 34 5.63 19.07 12.17
N ASP A 35 5.09 18.85 13.38
CA ASP A 35 4.76 19.92 14.32
C ASP A 35 5.98 20.68 14.84
N GLU A 36 7.16 20.07 14.76
CA GLU A 36 8.43 20.65 15.21
C GLU A 36 9.15 21.39 14.06
N GLY A 37 8.53 21.45 12.87
CA GLY A 37 9.10 22.10 11.68
C GLY A 37 10.15 21.25 10.96
N ARG A 38 10.28 19.96 11.29
CA ARG A 38 11.18 19.03 10.57
C ARG A 38 10.52 18.61 9.27
N THR A 39 11.32 18.56 8.22
CA THR A 39 10.86 18.11 6.89
C THR A 39 11.29 16.69 6.63
N MET A 40 10.38 15.91 6.03
CA MET A 40 10.64 14.56 5.54
C MET A 40 10.15 14.44 4.10
N VAL A 41 10.96 13.85 3.23
CA VAL A 41 10.58 13.54 1.84
C VAL A 41 10.34 12.04 1.74
N THR A 42 9.18 11.66 1.25
CA THR A 42 8.80 10.25 1.09
C THR A 42 7.80 10.07 -0.04
N ASN A 43 7.83 8.92 -0.71
CA ASN A 43 6.77 8.45 -1.61
C ASN A 43 6.00 7.27 -1.03
N ASP A 44 6.27 6.88 0.21
CA ASP A 44 5.57 5.80 0.87
C ASP A 44 4.18 6.26 1.35
N GLY A 45 3.14 5.62 0.80
CA GLY A 45 1.75 6.02 1.06
C GLY A 45 1.35 5.89 2.52
N VAL A 46 1.80 4.86 3.24
CA VAL A 46 1.46 4.71 4.66
C VAL A 46 2.09 5.82 5.49
N THR A 47 3.34 6.16 5.24
CA THR A 47 4.04 7.25 5.92
C THR A 47 3.33 8.60 5.70
N VAL A 48 2.90 8.87 4.45
CA VAL A 48 2.12 10.09 4.13
C VAL A 48 0.81 10.12 4.89
N LEU A 49 0.09 8.99 4.94
CA LEU A 49 -1.21 8.90 5.59
C LEU A 49 -1.13 8.99 7.12
N GLU A 50 -0.13 8.37 7.73
CA GLU A 50 0.10 8.44 9.18
C GLU A 50 0.52 9.83 9.65
N SER A 51 1.25 10.57 8.79
CA SER A 51 1.63 11.96 9.06
C SER A 51 0.47 12.94 8.89
N ALA A 52 -0.63 12.51 8.24
CA ALA A 52 -1.79 13.35 8.02
C ALA A 52 -2.60 13.50 9.33
N LYS A 53 -2.79 14.74 9.77
CA LYS A 53 -3.64 15.07 10.93
C LYS A 53 -5.10 15.01 10.53
N VAL A 54 -5.67 13.82 10.57
CA VAL A 54 -7.05 13.58 10.13
C VAL A 54 -7.95 13.32 11.32
N GLU A 55 -9.03 14.10 11.43
CA GLU A 55 -10.03 13.92 12.48
C GLU A 55 -11.24 13.11 12.00
N HIS A 56 -11.53 13.15 10.69
CA HIS A 56 -12.72 12.52 10.14
C HIS A 56 -12.71 10.99 10.30
N PRO A 57 -13.77 10.36 10.86
CA PRO A 57 -13.78 8.93 11.16
C PRO A 57 -13.51 8.03 9.96
N VAL A 58 -14.10 8.32 8.80
CA VAL A 58 -13.92 7.51 7.58
C VAL A 58 -12.47 7.61 7.07
N ALA A 59 -11.86 8.78 7.14
CA ALA A 59 -10.46 8.93 6.77
C ALA A 59 -9.54 8.15 7.72
N LYS A 60 -9.82 8.15 9.04
CA LYS A 60 -9.12 7.28 10.02
C LYS A 60 -9.28 5.79 9.69
N MET A 61 -10.45 5.35 9.24
CA MET A 61 -10.67 3.97 8.81
C MET A 61 -9.80 3.62 7.60
N LEU A 62 -9.66 4.51 6.61
CA LEU A 62 -8.81 4.29 5.44
C LEU A 62 -7.32 4.28 5.81
N ILE A 63 -6.88 5.14 6.72
CA ILE A 63 -5.51 5.10 7.26
C ILE A 63 -5.25 3.75 7.92
N ASN A 64 -6.15 3.30 8.78
CA ASN A 64 -6.04 1.99 9.42
C ASN A 64 -6.03 0.82 8.43
N THR A 65 -6.75 0.94 7.32
CA THR A 65 -6.69 -0.05 6.21
C THR A 65 -5.31 -0.08 5.59
N SER A 66 -4.71 1.08 5.30
CA SER A 66 -3.35 1.19 4.78
C SER A 66 -2.31 0.61 5.74
N THR A 67 -2.37 0.97 7.01
CA THR A 67 -1.48 0.47 8.06
C THR A 67 -1.62 -1.05 8.25
N THR A 68 -2.84 -1.57 8.16
CA THR A 68 -3.08 -3.02 8.23
C THR A 68 -2.50 -3.73 7.01
N GLN A 69 -2.66 -3.17 5.82
CA GLN A 69 -2.06 -3.70 4.58
C GLN A 69 -0.53 -3.70 4.68
N ASP A 70 0.08 -2.62 5.19
CA ASP A 70 1.52 -2.57 5.42
C ASP A 70 1.99 -3.67 6.36
N ARG A 71 1.32 -3.83 7.50
CA ARG A 71 1.68 -4.84 8.50
C ARG A 71 1.63 -6.27 7.96
N ILE A 72 0.68 -6.57 7.07
CA ILE A 72 0.46 -7.93 6.54
C ILE A 72 1.34 -8.21 5.33
N ALA A 73 1.39 -7.30 4.36
CA ALA A 73 1.97 -7.54 3.04
C ALA A 73 3.20 -6.67 2.74
N ARG A 74 3.45 -5.60 3.50
CA ARG A 74 4.52 -4.62 3.25
C ARG A 74 4.47 -4.00 1.85
N ASP A 75 3.33 -4.11 1.19
CA ASP A 75 3.12 -3.60 -0.16
C ASP A 75 1.63 -3.32 -0.40
N GLY A 76 1.33 -2.49 -1.41
CA GLY A 76 -0.04 -2.18 -1.83
C GLY A 76 -0.79 -1.22 -0.89
N THR A 77 -0.13 -0.52 0.00
CA THR A 77 -0.72 0.40 0.98
C THR A 77 -1.50 1.53 0.31
N THR A 78 -0.87 2.21 -0.66
CA THR A 78 -1.50 3.26 -1.47
C THR A 78 -2.63 2.69 -2.32
N SER A 79 -2.42 1.53 -2.95
CA SER A 79 -3.44 0.86 -3.78
C SER A 79 -4.69 0.52 -3.00
N ALA A 80 -4.56 0.04 -1.76
CA ALA A 80 -5.70 -0.30 -0.90
C ALA A 80 -6.59 0.91 -0.60
N VAL A 81 -5.98 2.06 -0.30
CA VAL A 81 -6.70 3.31 -0.02
C VAL A 81 -7.37 3.86 -1.27
N LEU A 82 -6.66 3.89 -2.39
CA LEU A 82 -7.21 4.37 -3.66
C LEU A 82 -8.37 3.50 -4.12
N PHE A 83 -8.21 2.18 -4.04
CA PHE A 83 -9.27 1.25 -4.43
C PHE A 83 -10.52 1.40 -3.56
N ALA A 84 -10.35 1.52 -2.24
CA ALA A 84 -11.47 1.76 -1.34
C ALA A 84 -12.19 3.09 -1.62
N ALA A 85 -11.43 4.16 -1.87
CA ALA A 85 -12.00 5.46 -2.22
C ALA A 85 -12.76 5.43 -3.56
N GLU A 86 -12.23 4.78 -4.58
CA GLU A 86 -12.91 4.60 -5.87
C GLU A 86 -14.20 3.78 -5.73
N LEU A 87 -14.19 2.70 -4.94
CA LEU A 87 -15.41 1.94 -4.65
C LEU A 87 -16.46 2.81 -3.95
N LEU A 88 -16.06 3.66 -3.01
CA LEU A 88 -16.97 4.58 -2.32
C LEU A 88 -17.52 5.65 -3.28
N GLN A 89 -16.70 6.18 -4.17
CA GLN A 89 -17.14 7.16 -5.17
C GLN A 89 -18.15 6.56 -6.13
N ASN A 90 -17.87 5.37 -6.67
CA ASN A 90 -18.81 4.67 -7.56
C ASN A 90 -20.12 4.28 -6.83
N ALA A 91 -20.02 3.88 -5.55
CA ALA A 91 -21.19 3.62 -4.71
C ALA A 91 -22.06 4.87 -4.56
N TRP A 92 -21.45 6.05 -4.42
CA TRP A 92 -22.17 7.30 -4.34
C TRP A 92 -22.96 7.61 -5.60
N GLU A 93 -22.38 7.39 -6.76
CA GLU A 93 -23.08 7.57 -8.05
C GLU A 93 -24.32 6.66 -8.15
N LEU A 94 -24.20 5.41 -7.70
CA LEU A 94 -25.35 4.49 -7.63
C LEU A 94 -26.41 4.97 -6.64
N VAL A 95 -26.02 5.52 -5.51
CA VAL A 95 -26.97 6.10 -4.52
C VAL A 95 -27.71 7.29 -5.11
N LEU A 96 -27.06 8.13 -5.92
CA LEU A 96 -27.69 9.24 -6.62
C LEU A 96 -28.71 8.77 -7.64
N GLN A 97 -28.47 7.62 -8.29
CA GLN A 97 -29.39 6.96 -9.20
C GLN A 97 -30.55 6.23 -8.48
N GLY A 98 -30.57 6.25 -7.16
CA GLY A 98 -31.63 5.66 -6.33
C GLY A 98 -31.38 4.25 -5.83
N VAL A 99 -30.18 3.68 -6.08
CA VAL A 99 -29.82 2.36 -5.51
C VAL A 99 -29.63 2.48 -4.00
N HIS A 100 -30.25 1.59 -3.26
CA HIS A 100 -30.14 1.60 -1.81
C HIS A 100 -28.73 1.15 -1.35
N PRO A 101 -28.06 1.82 -0.39
CA PRO A 101 -26.73 1.49 0.06
C PRO A 101 -26.53 0.03 0.49
N SER A 102 -27.55 -0.59 1.09
CA SER A 102 -27.48 -2.00 1.47
C SER A 102 -27.42 -2.95 0.27
N ALA A 103 -28.03 -2.58 -0.87
CA ALA A 103 -27.92 -3.36 -2.10
C ALA A 103 -26.50 -3.28 -2.68
N ILE A 104 -25.90 -2.08 -2.70
CA ILE A 104 -24.52 -1.87 -3.10
C ILE A 104 -23.56 -2.70 -2.21
N GLY A 105 -23.75 -2.64 -0.89
CA GLY A 105 -22.94 -3.42 0.04
C GLY A 105 -23.07 -4.95 -0.14
N ARG A 106 -24.25 -5.44 -0.53
CA ARG A 106 -24.41 -6.87 -0.91
C ARG A 106 -23.67 -7.18 -2.19
N GLY A 107 -23.74 -6.30 -3.19
CA GLY A 107 -23.01 -6.45 -4.46
C GLY A 107 -21.50 -6.51 -4.24
N TYR A 108 -20.94 -5.64 -3.40
CA TYR A 108 -19.52 -5.63 -3.08
C TYR A 108 -19.06 -6.90 -2.35
N ARG A 109 -19.87 -7.44 -1.44
CA ARG A 109 -19.55 -8.73 -0.79
C ARG A 109 -19.57 -9.91 -1.77
N LEU A 110 -20.51 -9.91 -2.72
CA LEU A 110 -20.54 -10.93 -3.77
C LEU A 110 -19.31 -10.81 -4.69
N ALA A 111 -18.98 -9.61 -5.10
CA ALA A 111 -17.81 -9.36 -5.92
C ALA A 111 -16.51 -9.76 -5.19
N GLU A 112 -16.39 -9.46 -3.90
CA GLU A 112 -15.24 -9.87 -3.08
C GLU A 112 -15.09 -11.38 -3.04
N ALA A 113 -16.18 -12.13 -2.82
CA ALA A 113 -16.14 -13.59 -2.81
C ALA A 113 -15.70 -14.17 -4.17
N THR A 114 -16.23 -13.61 -5.26
CA THR A 114 -15.86 -14.00 -6.64
C THR A 114 -14.39 -13.68 -6.94
N CYS A 115 -13.91 -12.48 -6.56
CA CYS A 115 -12.51 -12.10 -6.74
C CYS A 115 -11.57 -13.03 -5.96
N ARG A 116 -11.93 -13.39 -4.73
CA ARG A 116 -11.13 -14.28 -3.88
C ARG A 116 -10.95 -15.68 -4.52
N GLU A 117 -11.99 -16.21 -5.12
CA GLU A 117 -11.94 -17.48 -5.87
C GLU A 117 -11.02 -17.36 -7.10
N HIS A 118 -11.16 -16.28 -7.87
CA HIS A 118 -10.33 -16.06 -9.05
C HIS A 118 -8.85 -15.83 -8.70
N PHE A 119 -8.54 -15.14 -7.61
CA PHE A 119 -7.15 -14.91 -7.19
C PHE A 119 -6.40 -16.21 -6.91
N GLN A 120 -7.05 -17.23 -6.39
CA GLN A 120 -6.43 -18.55 -6.19
C GLN A 120 -5.94 -19.15 -7.51
N ASN A 121 -6.68 -18.95 -8.60
CA ASN A 121 -6.33 -19.44 -9.94
C ASN A 121 -5.27 -18.58 -10.64
N LEU A 122 -5.07 -17.35 -10.19
CA LEU A 122 -4.07 -16.41 -10.74
C LEU A 122 -2.73 -16.46 -10.00
N THR A 123 -2.65 -17.16 -8.88
CA THR A 123 -1.44 -17.29 -8.10
C THR A 123 -0.38 -18.07 -8.87
N LEU A 124 0.84 -17.56 -8.91
CA LEU A 124 1.99 -18.20 -9.54
C LEU A 124 2.97 -18.70 -8.48
N ASP A 125 3.60 -19.83 -8.76
CA ASP A 125 4.70 -20.30 -7.92
C ASP A 125 5.87 -19.31 -7.96
N ALA A 126 6.39 -18.96 -6.78
CA ALA A 126 7.45 -17.97 -6.63
C ALA A 126 8.83 -18.58 -6.98
N SER A 127 9.12 -18.78 -8.28
CA SER A 127 10.46 -19.11 -8.72
C SER A 127 11.49 -18.04 -8.29
N LYS A 128 12.76 -18.42 -8.18
CA LYS A 128 13.83 -17.44 -7.81
C LYS A 128 13.87 -16.25 -8.75
N GLU A 129 13.63 -16.48 -10.05
CA GLU A 129 13.57 -15.41 -11.04
C GLU A 129 12.38 -14.48 -10.78
N LEU A 130 11.21 -15.02 -10.49
CA LEU A 130 10.02 -14.22 -10.18
C LEU A 130 10.20 -13.41 -8.89
N GLN A 131 10.80 -14.01 -7.87
CA GLN A 131 11.15 -13.31 -6.62
C GLN A 131 12.11 -12.15 -6.87
N HIS A 132 13.15 -12.36 -7.68
CA HIS A 132 14.10 -11.30 -8.05
C HIS A 132 13.41 -10.17 -8.84
N ARG A 133 12.56 -10.50 -9.79
CA ARG A 133 11.79 -9.51 -10.57
C ARG A 133 10.83 -8.72 -9.68
N ALA A 134 10.14 -9.37 -8.75
CA ALA A 134 9.26 -8.71 -7.79
C ALA A 134 10.03 -7.74 -6.89
N THR A 135 11.19 -8.18 -6.36
CA THR A 135 12.08 -7.35 -5.54
C THR A 135 12.62 -6.15 -6.33
N HIS A 136 13.04 -6.38 -7.57
CA HIS A 136 13.49 -5.31 -8.47
C HIS A 136 12.36 -4.28 -8.70
N THR A 137 11.14 -4.74 -8.95
CA THR A 137 9.97 -3.87 -9.14
C THR A 137 9.66 -3.04 -7.90
N SER A 138 9.78 -3.62 -6.71
CA SER A 138 9.52 -2.91 -5.44
C SER A 138 10.52 -1.76 -5.17
N LEU A 139 11.71 -1.83 -5.77
CA LEU A 139 12.74 -0.79 -5.68
C LEU A 139 12.62 0.28 -6.77
N ALA A 140 11.76 0.08 -7.78
CA ALA A 140 11.58 1.01 -8.87
C ALA A 140 11.06 2.38 -8.37
N GLY A 141 11.71 3.46 -8.82
CA GLY A 141 11.40 4.82 -8.37
C GLY A 141 11.90 5.19 -6.97
N LYS A 142 12.46 4.26 -6.21
CA LYS A 142 12.95 4.50 -4.85
C LYS A 142 14.48 4.64 -4.77
N ILE A 143 15.18 4.04 -5.72
CA ILE A 143 16.65 4.05 -5.81
C ILE A 143 17.11 4.29 -7.24
N HIS A 144 18.38 4.65 -7.41
CA HIS A 144 18.97 4.89 -8.72
C HIS A 144 18.95 3.61 -9.59
N ALA A 145 18.56 3.74 -10.85
CA ALA A 145 18.31 2.60 -11.75
C ALA A 145 19.52 1.63 -11.90
N ASN A 146 20.75 2.17 -11.88
CA ASN A 146 21.97 1.37 -11.97
C ASN A 146 22.22 0.47 -10.74
N MET A 147 21.58 0.76 -9.60
CA MET A 147 21.74 0.03 -8.35
C MET A 147 20.62 -0.98 -8.11
N GLN A 148 19.47 -0.83 -8.78
CA GLN A 148 18.27 -1.63 -8.55
C GLN A 148 18.53 -3.14 -8.64
N ASN A 149 19.21 -3.58 -9.70
CA ASN A 149 19.44 -5.01 -9.93
C ASN A 149 20.32 -5.64 -8.84
N ARG A 150 21.38 -4.92 -8.43
CA ARG A 150 22.29 -5.38 -7.38
C ARG A 150 21.61 -5.40 -6.01
N LEU A 151 20.89 -4.33 -5.67
CA LEU A 151 20.19 -4.25 -4.39
C LEU A 151 19.02 -5.23 -4.31
N ALA A 152 18.34 -5.51 -5.42
CA ALA A 152 17.31 -6.55 -5.47
C ALA A 152 17.89 -7.93 -5.14
N GLY A 153 19.06 -8.28 -5.70
CA GLY A 153 19.76 -9.52 -5.37
C GLY A 153 20.14 -9.60 -3.89
N LEU A 154 20.78 -8.55 -3.37
CA LEU A 154 21.19 -8.49 -1.97
C LEU A 154 20.00 -8.56 -0.98
N ALA A 155 18.90 -7.87 -1.30
CA ALA A 155 17.69 -7.91 -0.49
C ALA A 155 17.06 -9.32 -0.47
N LEU A 156 17.03 -9.99 -1.62
CA LEU A 156 16.52 -11.35 -1.73
C LEU A 156 17.39 -12.35 -0.97
N GLU A 157 18.72 -12.22 -1.05
CA GLU A 157 19.65 -13.05 -0.30
C GLU A 157 19.47 -12.83 1.22
N ALA A 158 19.40 -11.58 1.66
CA ALA A 158 19.19 -11.23 3.06
C ALA A 158 17.86 -11.79 3.59
N ALA A 159 16.76 -11.61 2.83
CA ALA A 159 15.45 -12.15 3.19
C ALA A 159 15.48 -13.69 3.29
N SER A 160 16.13 -14.35 2.33
CA SER A 160 16.26 -15.80 2.33
C SER A 160 17.09 -16.34 3.53
N ALA A 161 18.10 -15.60 3.95
CA ALA A 161 18.94 -15.98 5.07
C ALA A 161 18.23 -15.91 6.45
N VAL A 162 17.17 -15.09 6.56
CA VAL A 162 16.38 -14.91 7.79
C VAL A 162 14.99 -15.53 7.71
N LEU A 163 14.76 -16.38 6.70
CA LEU A 163 13.49 -17.08 6.53
C LEU A 163 13.25 -18.05 7.69
N MET A 164 12.05 -18.03 8.23
CA MET A 164 11.62 -18.89 9.33
C MET A 164 10.18 -19.36 9.09
N GLU A 165 9.80 -20.50 9.67
CA GLU A 165 8.43 -20.98 9.65
C GLU A 165 7.54 -20.08 10.50
N GLY A 166 6.50 -19.54 9.88
CA GLY A 166 5.46 -18.74 10.53
C GLY A 166 4.11 -19.47 10.56
N PRO A 167 3.12 -18.93 11.26
CA PRO A 167 1.79 -19.56 11.40
C PRO A 167 1.04 -19.77 10.07
N ASN A 168 1.34 -18.94 9.06
CA ASN A 168 0.71 -18.95 7.75
C ASN A 168 1.70 -19.24 6.61
N GLY A 169 2.82 -19.88 6.91
CA GLY A 169 3.90 -20.19 5.97
C GLY A 169 5.19 -19.42 6.26
N PRO A 170 6.21 -19.56 5.40
CA PRO A 170 7.52 -18.95 5.62
C PRO A 170 7.44 -17.42 5.72
N VAL A 171 8.14 -16.87 6.71
CA VAL A 171 8.23 -15.41 6.97
C VAL A 171 9.69 -15.02 7.11
N ALA A 172 10.10 -13.94 6.42
CA ALA A 172 11.41 -13.32 6.64
C ALA A 172 11.28 -12.21 7.68
N ASP A 173 12.03 -12.30 8.77
CA ASP A 173 12.05 -11.29 9.81
C ASP A 173 13.17 -10.26 9.56
N PRO A 174 12.82 -9.04 9.09
CA PRO A 174 13.81 -8.02 8.73
C PRO A 174 14.60 -7.53 9.94
N THR A 175 14.12 -7.70 11.17
CA THR A 175 14.84 -7.28 12.39
C THR A 175 16.09 -8.11 12.63
N ARG A 176 16.20 -9.27 12.02
CA ARG A 176 17.38 -10.15 12.07
C ARG A 176 18.45 -9.78 11.06
N VAL A 177 18.20 -8.83 10.17
CA VAL A 177 19.18 -8.32 9.19
C VAL A 177 19.84 -7.08 9.77
N LYS A 178 21.16 -7.13 9.96
CA LYS A 178 21.93 -5.98 10.38
C LYS A 178 22.59 -5.30 9.19
N ILE A 179 22.27 -4.04 8.98
CA ILE A 179 22.90 -3.20 7.96
C ILE A 179 24.04 -2.41 8.60
N LEU A 180 25.24 -2.55 8.07
CA LEU A 180 26.40 -1.79 8.48
C LEU A 180 26.85 -0.90 7.32
N THR A 181 27.05 0.38 7.62
CA THR A 181 27.64 1.35 6.68
C THR A 181 29.12 1.51 6.97
N GLN A 182 29.95 1.42 5.94
CA GLN A 182 31.40 1.61 6.04
C GLN A 182 31.88 2.58 4.96
N THR A 183 32.78 3.47 5.32
CA THR A 183 33.40 4.41 4.37
C THR A 183 34.44 3.67 3.54
N GLY A 184 34.41 3.84 2.22
CA GLY A 184 35.34 3.20 1.28
C GLY A 184 34.73 1.98 0.58
N GLY A 185 35.25 1.67 -0.62
CA GLY A 185 34.69 0.64 -1.49
C GLY A 185 33.55 1.19 -2.36
N GLY A 186 33.66 1.01 -3.68
CA GLY A 186 32.54 1.31 -4.61
C GLY A 186 31.43 0.27 -4.46
N MET A 187 30.20 0.69 -4.68
CA MET A 187 29.09 -0.22 -4.97
C MET A 187 29.22 -0.85 -6.34
#